data_c5fabd7e2824c54343e1a7f1525e0b42
#
_entry.id   c5fabd7e2824c54343e1a7f1525e0b42
#
_cell.length_a   1.000
_cell.length_b   1.000
_cell.length_c   1.000
_cell.angle_alpha   90.00
_cell.angle_beta   90.00
_cell.angle_gamma   90.00
#
_symmetry.space_group_name_H-M   'P 1'
#
loop_
_entity.id
_entity.type
_entity.pdbx_description
1 polymer ?
#
loop_
_entity_poly.entity_id
_entity_poly.type
_entity_poly.pdbx_seq_one_letter_code
_entity_poly.pdbx_strand_id
1 'polypeptide(L)'
;EIIKNLIKDYKIKITNYDIVNTLENVNDDDNANTILRNRKQSSIYKALEYVKLNPNTGFVSAGNTAAIMILSRLLIGMIDGVDRPAICSVIPNRKNFSLMLDLGANVNVLPANMLQFALMGYSYYSIINSNYNPKIGIINIGTENNKGLEFLQEASDLISNSFLNKNFIGFIEPNKITTGDCDIIISDGYTGNIVLKTAEGMSDFITSNLKNVFTRSLINKLSYKILEKDLKSLKDQVNPEKYNGAILIGLNGISIKSHGSATPFAFNCALNKCYDFINNNLNKKIVE
;
A
#
# COMPACT_ATOMS: atom_id res chain seq x y z
N GLU A 1 -18.43 -5.50 -23.56
CA GLU A 1 -19.72 -4.83 -23.87
C GLU A 1 -20.15 -3.89 -22.74
N ILE A 2 -20.15 -4.35 -21.47
CA ILE A 2 -20.53 -3.54 -20.29
C ILE A 2 -19.75 -2.23 -20.22
N ILE A 3 -18.41 -2.27 -20.31
CA ILE A 3 -17.57 -1.06 -20.24
C ILE A 3 -17.86 -0.11 -21.40
N LYS A 4 -18.05 -0.62 -22.63
CA LYS A 4 -18.39 0.21 -23.79
C LYS A 4 -19.73 0.93 -23.60
N ASN A 5 -20.73 0.23 -23.06
CA ASN A 5 -22.03 0.82 -22.76
C ASN A 5 -21.92 1.92 -21.70
N LEU A 6 -21.17 1.67 -20.60
CA LEU A 6 -20.93 2.68 -19.57
C LEU A 6 -20.23 3.93 -20.11
N ILE A 7 -19.20 3.76 -20.95
CA ILE A 7 -18.51 4.89 -21.61
C ILE A 7 -19.50 5.72 -22.42
N LYS A 8 -20.40 5.06 -23.16
CA LYS A 8 -21.42 5.72 -24.00
C LYS A 8 -22.48 6.42 -23.12
N ASP A 9 -23.02 5.72 -22.13
CA ASP A 9 -24.13 6.19 -21.29
C ASP A 9 -23.72 7.41 -20.46
N TYR A 10 -22.50 7.37 -19.90
CA TYR A 10 -21.94 8.49 -19.16
C TYR A 10 -21.23 9.53 -20.03
N LYS A 11 -21.25 9.40 -21.36
CA LYS A 11 -20.60 10.30 -22.32
C LYS A 11 -19.13 10.60 -21.96
N ILE A 12 -18.41 9.58 -21.52
CA ILE A 12 -17.03 9.72 -21.07
C ILE A 12 -16.14 9.95 -22.29
N LYS A 13 -15.45 11.08 -22.32
CA LYS A 13 -14.49 11.41 -23.38
C LYS A 13 -13.14 10.79 -23.04
N ILE A 14 -12.93 9.54 -23.42
CA ILE A 14 -11.64 8.85 -23.32
C ILE A 14 -11.08 8.68 -24.74
N THR A 15 -9.82 9.07 -24.90
CA THR A 15 -9.01 8.77 -26.10
C THR A 15 -7.90 7.82 -25.66
N ASN A 16 -7.46 6.92 -26.51
CA ASN A 16 -6.39 5.95 -26.24
C ASN A 16 -6.71 4.94 -25.13
N TYR A 17 -7.64 4.05 -25.39
CA TYR A 17 -7.90 2.90 -24.53
C TYR A 17 -8.22 1.67 -25.37
N ASP A 18 -7.83 0.51 -24.86
CA ASP A 18 -8.20 -0.79 -25.36
C ASP A 18 -8.99 -1.56 -24.31
N ILE A 19 -9.97 -2.34 -24.76
CA ILE A 19 -10.76 -3.21 -23.89
C ILE A 19 -10.44 -4.66 -24.23
N VAL A 20 -9.76 -5.34 -23.32
CA VAL A 20 -9.49 -6.78 -23.41
C VAL A 20 -10.60 -7.54 -22.71
N ASN A 21 -11.35 -8.36 -23.43
CA ASN A 21 -12.37 -9.21 -22.85
C ASN A 21 -11.73 -10.39 -22.11
N THR A 22 -12.27 -10.74 -20.94
CA THR A 22 -11.83 -11.88 -20.13
C THR A 22 -13.02 -12.79 -19.83
N LEU A 23 -12.77 -14.08 -19.81
CA LEU A 23 -13.82 -15.11 -19.68
C LEU A 23 -13.99 -15.63 -18.25
N GLU A 24 -13.01 -15.33 -17.38
CA GLU A 24 -12.95 -15.85 -16.03
C GLU A 24 -12.76 -14.73 -15.00
N ASN A 25 -13.27 -14.97 -13.79
CA ASN A 25 -13.03 -14.13 -12.63
C ASN A 25 -12.25 -14.94 -11.58
N VAL A 26 -11.49 -14.25 -10.75
CA VAL A 26 -10.95 -14.80 -9.52
C VAL A 26 -11.98 -14.54 -8.41
N ASN A 27 -12.41 -15.61 -7.75
CA ASN A 27 -13.35 -15.55 -6.63
C ASN A 27 -12.58 -15.44 -5.31
N ASP A 28 -13.24 -14.95 -4.26
CA ASP A 28 -12.60 -14.81 -2.94
C ASP A 28 -12.25 -16.17 -2.29
N ASP A 29 -12.96 -17.23 -2.66
CA ASP A 29 -12.71 -18.59 -2.18
C ASP A 29 -11.66 -19.37 -3.00
N ASP A 30 -11.12 -18.77 -4.08
CA ASP A 30 -10.10 -19.43 -4.88
C ASP A 30 -8.79 -19.56 -4.10
N ASN A 31 -8.33 -20.79 -3.88
CA ASN A 31 -7.04 -21.05 -3.28
C ASN A 31 -5.88 -20.84 -4.29
N ALA A 32 -4.63 -20.82 -3.79
CA ALA A 32 -3.44 -20.56 -4.60
C ALA A 32 -3.32 -21.51 -5.82
N ASN A 33 -3.64 -22.81 -5.65
CA ASN A 33 -3.57 -23.78 -6.74
C ASN A 33 -4.61 -23.49 -7.82
N THR A 34 -5.84 -23.13 -7.42
CA THR A 34 -6.91 -22.74 -8.34
C THR A 34 -6.52 -21.50 -9.14
N ILE A 35 -6.00 -20.48 -8.47
CA ILE A 35 -5.54 -19.24 -9.11
C ILE A 35 -4.46 -19.54 -10.16
N LEU A 36 -3.44 -20.31 -9.81
CA LEU A 36 -2.30 -20.60 -10.69
C LEU A 36 -2.68 -21.48 -11.89
N ARG A 37 -3.56 -22.46 -11.70
CA ARG A 37 -3.86 -23.46 -12.73
C ARG A 37 -5.07 -23.10 -13.57
N ASN A 38 -6.12 -22.58 -12.96
CA ASN A 38 -7.46 -22.49 -13.53
C ASN A 38 -7.93 -21.06 -13.83
N ARG A 39 -7.13 -19.99 -13.51
CA ARG A 39 -7.57 -18.60 -13.69
C ARG A 39 -6.72 -17.82 -14.71
N LYS A 40 -6.17 -18.53 -15.72
CA LYS A 40 -5.33 -17.91 -16.77
C LYS A 40 -6.10 -16.99 -17.73
N GLN A 41 -7.41 -17.09 -17.78
CA GLN A 41 -8.30 -16.21 -18.58
C GLN A 41 -8.95 -15.12 -17.73
N SER A 42 -8.53 -14.97 -16.46
CA SER A 42 -9.03 -13.90 -15.59
C SER A 42 -8.44 -12.54 -15.96
N SER A 43 -9.16 -11.48 -15.60
CA SER A 43 -8.71 -10.09 -15.83
C SER A 43 -7.37 -9.78 -15.14
N ILE A 44 -7.15 -10.30 -13.92
CA ILE A 44 -5.89 -10.14 -13.18
C ILE A 44 -4.74 -10.79 -13.95
N TYR A 45 -4.91 -12.03 -14.41
CA TYR A 45 -3.87 -12.75 -15.15
C TYR A 45 -3.51 -12.01 -16.45
N LYS A 46 -4.51 -11.68 -17.26
CA LYS A 46 -4.31 -11.02 -18.57
C LYS A 46 -3.66 -9.64 -18.44
N ALA A 47 -4.05 -8.88 -17.41
CA ALA A 47 -3.45 -7.57 -17.16
C ALA A 47 -1.98 -7.69 -16.71
N LEU A 48 -1.65 -8.64 -15.83
CA LEU A 48 -0.27 -8.89 -15.39
C LEU A 48 0.60 -9.47 -16.52
N GLU A 49 0.03 -10.34 -17.37
CA GLU A 49 0.69 -10.84 -18.58
C GLU A 49 1.03 -9.68 -19.54
N TYR A 50 0.11 -8.73 -19.70
CA TYR A 50 0.37 -7.52 -20.48
C TYR A 50 1.52 -6.68 -19.92
N VAL A 51 1.55 -6.46 -18.59
CA VAL A 51 2.66 -5.73 -17.94
C VAL A 51 3.99 -6.43 -18.14
N LYS A 52 4.03 -7.77 -18.02
CA LYS A 52 5.24 -8.57 -18.30
C LYS A 52 5.80 -8.33 -19.70
N LEU A 53 4.93 -8.23 -20.70
CA LEU A 53 5.32 -8.12 -22.11
C LEU A 53 5.60 -6.68 -22.56
N ASN A 54 5.16 -5.69 -21.78
CA ASN A 54 5.24 -4.28 -22.14
C ASN A 54 6.00 -3.49 -21.04
N PRO A 55 7.31 -3.27 -21.18
CA PRO A 55 8.07 -2.43 -20.27
C PRO A 55 7.45 -1.03 -20.14
N ASN A 56 7.63 -0.39 -19.00
CA ASN A 56 7.07 0.91 -18.66
C ASN A 56 5.53 0.93 -18.57
N THR A 57 4.92 -0.19 -18.30
CA THR A 57 3.51 -0.28 -17.92
C THR A 57 3.35 -0.68 -16.46
N GLY A 58 2.17 -0.48 -15.91
CA GLY A 58 1.86 -0.88 -14.54
C GLY A 58 0.47 -1.48 -14.43
N PHE A 59 0.29 -2.32 -13.43
CA PHE A 59 -0.94 -2.98 -13.08
C PHE A 59 -1.61 -2.28 -11.91
N VAL A 60 -2.91 -2.01 -12.02
CA VAL A 60 -3.73 -1.51 -10.91
C VAL A 60 -5.01 -2.32 -10.84
N SER A 61 -5.33 -2.87 -9.68
CA SER A 61 -6.53 -3.68 -9.50
C SER A 61 -7.13 -3.55 -8.10
N ALA A 62 -8.45 -3.57 -8.02
CA ALA A 62 -9.21 -3.71 -6.78
C ALA A 62 -9.61 -5.16 -6.48
N GLY A 63 -9.14 -6.14 -7.28
CA GLY A 63 -9.47 -7.56 -7.15
C GLY A 63 -8.85 -8.24 -5.93
N ASN A 64 -8.99 -9.56 -5.86
CA ASN A 64 -8.51 -10.40 -4.76
C ASN A 64 -7.01 -10.22 -4.48
N THR A 65 -6.65 -9.91 -3.22
CA THR A 65 -5.27 -9.58 -2.83
C THR A 65 -4.32 -10.77 -2.99
N ALA A 66 -4.75 -11.97 -2.61
CA ALA A 66 -3.93 -13.17 -2.72
C ALA A 66 -3.62 -13.48 -4.20
N ALA A 67 -4.61 -13.35 -5.08
CA ALA A 67 -4.42 -13.54 -6.51
C ALA A 67 -3.45 -12.53 -7.11
N ILE A 68 -3.58 -11.25 -6.74
CA ILE A 68 -2.67 -10.20 -7.19
C ILE A 68 -1.24 -10.52 -6.75
N MET A 69 -1.03 -10.89 -5.49
CA MET A 69 0.28 -11.23 -4.97
C MET A 69 0.91 -12.44 -5.70
N ILE A 70 0.17 -13.54 -5.77
CA ILE A 70 0.65 -14.79 -6.37
C ILE A 70 0.96 -14.60 -7.86
N LEU A 71 0.04 -14.00 -8.61
CA LEU A 71 0.19 -13.82 -10.06
C LEU A 71 1.20 -12.73 -10.41
N SER A 72 1.32 -11.66 -9.61
CA SER A 72 2.36 -10.65 -9.83
C SER A 72 3.75 -11.26 -9.63
N ARG A 73 3.96 -12.03 -8.57
CA ARG A 73 5.23 -12.74 -8.36
C ARG A 73 5.56 -13.73 -9.47
N LEU A 74 4.56 -14.48 -9.95
CA LEU A 74 4.73 -15.47 -11.00
C LEU A 74 5.02 -14.85 -12.37
N LEU A 75 4.25 -13.84 -12.76
CA LEU A 75 4.27 -13.29 -14.12
C LEU A 75 5.29 -12.17 -14.28
N ILE A 76 5.33 -11.23 -13.35
CA ILE A 76 6.26 -10.10 -13.39
C ILE A 76 7.66 -10.53 -12.90
N GLY A 77 7.72 -11.41 -11.89
CA GLY A 77 8.97 -11.84 -11.26
C GLY A 77 9.49 -10.83 -10.23
N MET A 78 10.56 -11.23 -9.55
CA MET A 78 11.22 -10.44 -8.51
C MET A 78 12.41 -9.67 -9.06
N ILE A 79 12.73 -8.53 -8.47
CA ILE A 79 14.01 -7.84 -8.67
C ILE A 79 15.13 -8.74 -8.16
N ASP A 80 16.24 -8.79 -8.89
CA ASP A 80 17.41 -9.58 -8.49
C ASP A 80 17.90 -9.14 -7.11
N GLY A 81 18.14 -10.12 -6.24
CA GLY A 81 18.53 -9.90 -4.85
C GLY A 81 17.35 -9.64 -3.89
N VAL A 82 16.12 -9.54 -4.37
CA VAL A 82 14.91 -9.44 -3.52
C VAL A 82 14.21 -10.79 -3.42
N ASP A 83 14.12 -11.33 -2.22
CA ASP A 83 13.54 -12.67 -1.99
C ASP A 83 12.00 -12.66 -2.01
N ARG A 84 11.41 -11.59 -1.50
CA ARG A 84 9.96 -11.50 -1.33
C ARG A 84 9.45 -10.08 -1.59
N PRO A 85 8.31 -9.93 -2.28
CA PRO A 85 7.66 -8.62 -2.40
C PRO A 85 7.03 -8.24 -1.06
N ALA A 86 6.94 -6.95 -0.77
CA ALA A 86 6.20 -6.43 0.37
C ALA A 86 5.02 -5.57 -0.09
N ILE A 87 3.93 -5.56 0.69
CA ILE A 87 2.86 -4.58 0.50
C ILE A 87 3.27 -3.30 1.23
N CYS A 88 3.48 -2.24 0.47
CA CYS A 88 3.83 -0.94 0.99
C CYS A 88 2.71 0.08 0.77
N SER A 89 2.37 0.82 1.80
CA SER A 89 1.41 1.93 1.70
C SER A 89 1.82 3.12 2.54
N VAL A 90 1.21 4.24 2.22
CA VAL A 90 1.32 5.49 2.98
C VAL A 90 0.34 5.46 4.14
N ILE A 91 0.81 5.81 5.33
CA ILE A 91 -0.01 5.99 6.53
C ILE A 91 0.06 7.46 6.95
N PRO A 92 -1.08 8.15 7.08
CA PRO A 92 -1.10 9.55 7.52
C PRO A 92 -0.62 9.67 8.98
N ASN A 93 0.10 10.74 9.26
CA ASN A 93 0.58 11.08 10.58
C ASN A 93 0.44 12.59 10.86
N ARG A 94 0.79 13.04 12.07
CA ARG A 94 0.65 14.44 12.49
C ARG A 94 1.51 15.43 11.72
N LYS A 95 2.61 14.97 11.08
CA LYS A 95 3.51 15.84 10.31
C LYS A 95 3.17 15.84 8.83
N ASN A 96 2.84 14.67 8.27
CA ASN A 96 2.43 14.46 6.89
C ASN A 96 2.01 12.99 6.69
N PHE A 97 2.98 12.11 6.43
CA PHE A 97 2.79 10.67 6.25
C PHE A 97 4.07 9.90 6.61
N SER A 98 3.89 8.60 6.86
CA SER A 98 4.97 7.61 6.88
C SER A 98 4.70 6.54 5.83
N LEU A 99 5.73 5.90 5.30
CA LEU A 99 5.60 4.64 4.58
C LEU A 99 5.60 3.50 5.60
N MET A 100 4.76 2.51 5.38
CA MET A 100 4.78 1.28 6.18
C MET A 100 4.79 0.05 5.27
N LEU A 101 5.65 -0.92 5.58
CA LEU A 101 5.82 -2.18 4.90
C LEU A 101 6.45 -3.23 5.86
N ASP A 102 6.07 -4.49 5.86
CA ASP A 102 5.08 -5.15 5.04
C ASP A 102 3.68 -5.09 5.66
N LEU A 103 2.66 -4.84 4.86
CA LEU A 103 1.27 -4.70 5.32
C LEU A 103 0.42 -5.96 5.05
N GLY A 104 1.06 -7.13 4.88
CA GLY A 104 0.32 -8.39 4.79
C GLY A 104 0.72 -9.32 3.64
N ALA A 105 1.85 -9.08 2.95
CA ALA A 105 2.33 -10.01 1.94
C ALA A 105 3.01 -11.25 2.55
N ASN A 106 3.71 -11.10 3.67
CA ASN A 106 4.54 -12.15 4.24
C ASN A 106 4.28 -12.30 5.74
N VAL A 107 3.56 -13.34 6.13
CA VAL A 107 3.27 -13.62 7.55
C VAL A 107 4.53 -13.98 8.31
N ASN A 108 5.38 -14.83 7.73
CA ASN A 108 6.66 -15.22 8.31
C ASN A 108 7.81 -14.65 7.47
N VAL A 109 8.71 -13.92 8.08
CA VAL A 109 9.86 -13.29 7.45
C VAL A 109 11.15 -13.64 8.18
N LEU A 110 12.26 -13.61 7.45
CA LEU A 110 13.61 -13.72 8.01
C LEU A 110 14.16 -12.31 8.27
N PRO A 111 15.14 -12.15 9.18
CA PRO A 111 15.82 -10.88 9.42
C PRO A 111 16.31 -10.19 8.13
N ALA A 112 16.85 -10.96 7.20
CA ALA A 112 17.30 -10.48 5.88
C ALA A 112 16.15 -9.87 5.05
N ASN A 113 14.92 -10.41 5.15
CA ASN A 113 13.77 -9.81 4.46
C ASN A 113 13.40 -8.44 5.05
N MET A 114 13.52 -8.27 6.37
CA MET A 114 13.30 -6.97 7.03
C MET A 114 14.29 -5.91 6.55
N LEU A 115 15.57 -6.29 6.37
CA LEU A 115 16.57 -5.42 5.74
C LEU A 115 16.17 -5.08 4.30
N GLN A 116 15.77 -6.06 3.49
CA GLN A 116 15.30 -5.81 2.12
C GLN A 116 14.08 -4.87 2.10
N PHE A 117 13.14 -5.01 3.04
CA PHE A 117 12.02 -4.08 3.17
C PHE A 117 12.49 -2.65 3.49
N ALA A 118 13.49 -2.51 4.39
CA ALA A 118 14.05 -1.20 4.71
C ALA A 118 14.69 -0.54 3.47
N LEU A 119 15.44 -1.31 2.67
CA LEU A 119 16.06 -0.84 1.42
C LEU A 119 15.02 -0.42 0.39
N MET A 120 14.00 -1.24 0.18
CA MET A 120 12.90 -0.93 -0.73
C MET A 120 12.08 0.29 -0.27
N GLY A 121 11.81 0.40 1.03
CA GLY A 121 11.15 1.55 1.63
C GLY A 121 11.94 2.84 1.45
N TYR A 122 13.25 2.78 1.63
CA TYR A 122 14.16 3.91 1.40
C TYR A 122 14.12 4.38 -0.06
N SER A 123 14.21 3.44 -1.01
CA SER A 123 14.13 3.74 -2.45
C SER A 123 12.79 4.36 -2.82
N TYR A 124 11.70 3.83 -2.29
CA TYR A 124 10.37 4.42 -2.51
C TYR A 124 10.27 5.83 -1.92
N TYR A 125 10.72 6.02 -0.68
CA TYR A 125 10.65 7.33 -0.03
C TYR A 125 11.42 8.40 -0.79
N SER A 126 12.56 8.05 -1.38
CA SER A 126 13.38 8.95 -2.21
C SER A 126 12.67 9.48 -3.46
N ILE A 127 11.64 8.78 -3.94
CA ILE A 127 10.83 9.22 -5.09
C ILE A 127 9.83 10.30 -4.68
N ILE A 128 9.20 10.12 -3.54
CA ILE A 128 8.16 11.02 -3.08
C ILE A 128 8.73 12.21 -2.29
N ASN A 129 9.99 12.14 -1.88
CA ASN A 129 10.69 13.19 -1.12
C ASN A 129 12.20 13.23 -1.43
N SER A 130 12.56 13.86 -2.53
CA SER A 130 13.89 13.78 -3.15
C SER A 130 15.04 14.41 -2.36
N ASN A 131 14.77 15.27 -1.35
CA ASN A 131 15.81 16.00 -0.60
C ASN A 131 15.85 15.64 0.89
N TYR A 132 15.40 14.47 1.25
CA TYR A 132 15.19 14.10 2.64
C TYR A 132 15.98 12.85 3.04
N ASN A 133 16.49 12.87 4.26
CA ASN A 133 17.18 11.75 4.89
C ASN A 133 16.19 11.04 5.82
N PRO A 134 15.42 10.01 5.36
CA PRO A 134 14.30 9.47 6.10
C PRO A 134 14.75 8.68 7.33
N LYS A 135 13.97 8.77 8.40
CA LYS A 135 14.13 7.93 9.59
C LYS A 135 13.43 6.60 9.39
N ILE A 136 14.17 5.52 9.60
CA ILE A 136 13.69 4.14 9.44
C ILE A 136 13.60 3.48 10.81
N GLY A 137 12.46 2.87 11.12
CA GLY A 137 12.27 2.14 12.38
C GLY A 137 11.57 0.81 12.17
N ILE A 138 11.85 -0.15 13.03
CA ILE A 138 11.15 -1.45 13.09
C ILE A 138 10.06 -1.36 14.15
N ILE A 139 8.84 -1.79 13.83
CA ILE A 139 7.77 -1.93 14.83
C ILE A 139 8.14 -3.04 15.83
N ASN A 140 8.05 -2.69 17.11
CA ASN A 140 8.27 -3.63 18.22
C ASN A 140 7.36 -3.27 19.41
N ILE A 141 7.28 -4.15 20.38
CA ILE A 141 6.50 -3.97 21.64
C ILE A 141 7.11 -2.97 22.61
N GLY A 142 8.34 -2.53 22.38
CA GLY A 142 9.09 -1.55 23.15
C GLY A 142 10.31 -1.08 22.38
N THR A 143 10.96 -0.03 22.85
CA THR A 143 12.13 0.59 22.20
C THR A 143 13.47 -0.02 22.63
N GLU A 144 13.47 -0.83 23.69
CA GLU A 144 14.67 -1.45 24.22
C GLU A 144 15.13 -2.65 23.36
N ASN A 145 16.42 -2.81 23.15
CA ASN A 145 17.00 -3.85 22.30
C ASN A 145 16.74 -5.29 22.76
N ASN A 146 16.42 -5.48 24.04
CA ASN A 146 16.14 -6.81 24.60
C ASN A 146 14.64 -7.17 24.59
N LYS A 147 13.77 -6.32 24.04
CA LYS A 147 12.34 -6.60 23.91
C LYS A 147 11.96 -7.11 22.53
N GLY A 148 10.88 -7.85 22.49
CA GLY A 148 10.30 -8.38 21.25
C GLY A 148 10.90 -9.72 20.83
N LEU A 149 10.65 -10.07 19.58
CA LEU A 149 11.05 -11.36 19.01
C LEU A 149 12.52 -11.31 18.56
N GLU A 150 13.24 -12.42 18.70
CA GLU A 150 14.66 -12.53 18.36
C GLU A 150 14.96 -12.12 16.93
N PHE A 151 14.13 -12.52 15.96
CA PHE A 151 14.32 -12.15 14.57
C PHE A 151 14.24 -10.63 14.30
N LEU A 152 13.54 -9.85 15.16
CA LEU A 152 13.51 -8.38 15.04
C LEU A 152 14.82 -7.78 15.54
N GLN A 153 15.44 -8.37 16.55
CA GLN A 153 16.75 -7.96 17.06
C GLN A 153 17.82 -8.21 16.00
N GLU A 154 17.83 -9.40 15.39
CA GLU A 154 18.73 -9.72 14.29
C GLU A 154 18.50 -8.79 13.08
N ALA A 155 17.25 -8.47 12.74
CA ALA A 155 16.93 -7.51 11.68
C ALA A 155 17.46 -6.11 12.00
N SER A 156 17.33 -5.67 13.26
CA SER A 156 17.88 -4.40 13.74
C SER A 156 19.39 -4.34 13.57
N ASP A 157 20.10 -5.42 13.91
CA ASP A 157 21.55 -5.52 13.74
C ASP A 157 21.95 -5.48 12.26
N LEU A 158 21.23 -6.18 11.39
CA LEU A 158 21.49 -6.15 9.95
C LEU A 158 21.32 -4.74 9.36
N ILE A 159 20.25 -4.03 9.74
CA ILE A 159 20.00 -2.66 9.25
C ILE A 159 21.06 -1.70 9.81
N SER A 160 21.41 -1.82 11.10
CA SER A 160 22.44 -1.00 11.75
C SER A 160 23.83 -1.17 11.12
N ASN A 161 24.13 -2.37 10.59
CA ASN A 161 25.39 -2.67 9.90
C ASN A 161 25.36 -2.41 8.39
N SER A 162 24.23 -1.93 7.84
CA SER A 162 24.08 -1.58 6.43
C SER A 162 24.39 -0.10 6.16
N PHE A 163 24.31 0.34 4.90
CA PHE A 163 24.43 1.76 4.56
C PHE A 163 23.28 2.62 5.14
N LEU A 164 22.17 1.99 5.56
CA LEU A 164 21.04 2.66 6.21
C LEU A 164 21.29 3.03 7.69
N ASN A 165 22.43 2.70 8.26
CA ASN A 165 22.77 2.97 9.67
C ASN A 165 22.43 4.40 10.11
N LYS A 166 22.80 5.40 9.27
CA LYS A 166 22.55 6.81 9.58
C LYS A 166 21.08 7.20 9.60
N ASN A 167 20.23 6.40 8.98
CA ASN A 167 18.79 6.58 8.86
C ASN A 167 18.02 5.77 9.90
N PHE A 168 18.64 4.72 10.41
CA PHE A 168 17.98 3.77 11.29
C PHE A 168 17.90 4.32 12.72
N ILE A 169 16.68 4.38 13.25
CA ILE A 169 16.39 4.90 14.60
C ILE A 169 16.08 3.79 15.62
N GLY A 170 16.26 2.51 15.24
CA GLY A 170 15.96 1.37 16.09
C GLY A 170 14.47 0.98 16.09
N PHE A 171 13.97 0.56 17.25
CA PHE A 171 12.60 0.12 17.43
C PHE A 171 11.65 1.28 17.72
N ILE A 172 10.41 1.14 17.22
CA ILE A 172 9.31 2.06 17.50
C ILE A 172 8.09 1.30 18.02
N GLU A 173 7.39 1.88 18.97
CA GLU A 173 6.12 1.33 19.45
C GLU A 173 4.96 1.67 18.52
N PRO A 174 3.91 0.82 18.41
CA PRO A 174 2.76 1.06 17.53
C PRO A 174 2.02 2.38 17.77
N ASN A 175 2.01 2.91 18.99
CA ASN A 175 1.41 4.21 19.34
C ASN A 175 2.17 5.41 18.72
N LYS A 176 3.39 5.19 18.19
CA LYS A 176 4.23 6.22 17.56
C LYS A 176 4.05 6.29 16.04
N ILE A 177 3.33 5.36 15.41
CA ILE A 177 3.09 5.34 13.97
C ILE A 177 2.52 6.67 13.46
N THR A 178 1.56 7.24 14.21
CA THR A 178 0.87 8.48 13.82
C THR A 178 1.52 9.76 14.32
N THR A 179 2.68 9.71 15.01
CA THR A 179 3.37 10.91 15.50
C THR A 179 4.18 11.61 14.42
N GLY A 180 4.64 10.88 13.40
CA GLY A 180 5.51 11.39 12.33
C GLY A 180 6.98 11.50 12.77
N ASP A 181 7.41 10.75 13.79
CA ASP A 181 8.80 10.71 14.24
C ASP A 181 9.63 9.68 13.47
N CYS A 182 8.96 8.77 12.73
CA CYS A 182 9.54 7.78 11.84
C CYS A 182 8.91 7.93 10.45
N ASP A 183 9.72 7.95 9.41
CA ASP A 183 9.29 8.16 8.03
C ASP A 183 9.02 6.84 7.29
N ILE A 184 9.80 5.79 7.63
CA ILE A 184 9.69 4.45 7.04
C ILE A 184 9.59 3.44 8.17
N ILE A 185 8.48 2.76 8.23
CA ILE A 185 8.11 1.83 9.30
C ILE A 185 8.16 0.41 8.75
N ILE A 186 9.02 -0.42 9.31
CA ILE A 186 9.23 -1.79 8.88
C ILE A 186 8.51 -2.75 9.84
N SER A 187 7.79 -3.71 9.27
CA SER A 187 7.13 -4.79 10.01
C SER A 187 7.15 -6.09 9.22
N ASP A 188 6.90 -7.21 9.88
CA ASP A 188 6.41 -8.41 9.21
C ASP A 188 4.97 -8.20 8.75
N GLY A 189 4.52 -9.01 7.78
CA GLY A 189 3.19 -8.82 7.20
C GLY A 189 2.04 -9.15 8.16
N TYR A 190 2.26 -10.00 9.17
CA TYR A 190 1.24 -10.27 10.18
C TYR A 190 1.00 -9.05 11.06
N THR A 191 2.07 -8.50 11.63
CA THR A 191 2.04 -7.28 12.45
C THR A 191 1.51 -6.09 11.64
N GLY A 192 2.02 -5.90 10.44
CA GLY A 192 1.61 -4.79 9.56
C GLY A 192 0.13 -4.85 9.18
N ASN A 193 -0.40 -6.03 8.89
CA ASN A 193 -1.82 -6.20 8.57
C ASN A 193 -2.71 -5.94 9.79
N ILE A 194 -2.30 -6.37 10.99
CA ILE A 194 -3.04 -6.07 12.23
C ILE A 194 -3.09 -4.56 12.45
N VAL A 195 -1.94 -3.87 12.34
CA VAL A 195 -1.88 -2.41 12.49
C VAL A 195 -2.80 -1.72 11.49
N LEU A 196 -2.73 -2.09 10.21
CA LEU A 196 -3.56 -1.51 9.15
C LEU A 196 -5.05 -1.70 9.44
N LYS A 197 -5.48 -2.93 9.73
CA LYS A 197 -6.89 -3.25 10.00
C LYS A 197 -7.41 -2.60 11.27
N THR A 198 -6.59 -2.49 12.29
CA THR A 198 -6.94 -1.76 13.51
C THR A 198 -7.11 -0.27 13.24
N ALA A 199 -6.20 0.34 12.46
CA ALA A 199 -6.29 1.76 12.09
C ALA A 199 -7.54 2.04 11.22
N GLU A 200 -7.84 1.18 10.25
CA GLU A 200 -9.08 1.25 9.44
C GLU A 200 -10.33 1.19 10.34
N GLY A 201 -10.42 0.19 11.22
CA GLY A 201 -11.55 0.01 12.13
C GLY A 201 -11.73 1.18 13.11
N MET A 202 -10.64 1.73 13.64
CA MET A 202 -10.68 2.91 14.52
C MET A 202 -11.11 4.17 13.77
N SER A 203 -10.65 4.34 12.54
CA SER A 203 -11.08 5.46 11.69
C SER A 203 -12.59 5.41 11.42
N ASP A 204 -13.13 4.26 11.07
CA ASP A 204 -14.56 4.04 10.85
C ASP A 204 -15.36 4.26 12.13
N PHE A 205 -14.89 3.75 13.25
CA PHE A 205 -15.52 3.94 14.57
C PHE A 205 -15.61 5.41 14.94
N ILE A 206 -14.52 6.18 14.84
CA ILE A 206 -14.49 7.60 15.15
C ILE A 206 -15.40 8.39 14.20
N THR A 207 -15.30 8.12 12.90
CA THR A 207 -16.07 8.83 11.86
C THR A 207 -17.58 8.60 12.04
N SER A 208 -18.00 7.36 12.31
CA SER A 208 -19.40 7.02 12.53
C SER A 208 -19.97 7.69 13.80
N ASN A 209 -19.21 7.70 14.88
CA ASN A 209 -19.61 8.38 16.11
C ASN A 209 -19.69 9.91 15.94
N LEU A 210 -18.74 10.53 15.27
CA LEU A 210 -18.82 11.96 14.94
C LEU A 210 -20.06 12.28 14.10
N LYS A 211 -20.35 11.46 13.08
CA LYS A 211 -21.58 11.61 12.28
C LYS A 211 -22.83 11.54 13.15
N ASN A 212 -22.90 10.58 14.06
CA ASN A 212 -24.03 10.42 14.97
C ASN A 212 -24.21 11.65 15.88
N VAL A 213 -23.12 12.18 16.44
CA VAL A 213 -23.15 13.40 17.26
C VAL A 213 -23.74 14.57 16.48
N PHE A 214 -23.26 14.82 15.25
CA PHE A 214 -23.72 15.96 14.45
C PHE A 214 -25.12 15.79 13.83
N THR A 215 -25.63 14.56 13.76
CA THR A 215 -26.99 14.31 13.21
C THR A 215 -28.07 14.21 14.27
N ARG A 216 -27.72 14.16 15.57
CA ARG A 216 -28.63 13.84 16.68
C ARG A 216 -29.70 14.92 16.95
N SER A 217 -29.41 16.19 16.71
CA SER A 217 -30.35 17.31 16.98
C SER A 217 -30.23 18.39 15.91
N LEU A 218 -31.23 19.30 15.88
CA LEU A 218 -31.18 20.47 14.98
C LEU A 218 -30.02 21.41 15.33
N ILE A 219 -29.72 21.58 16.62
CA ILE A 219 -28.58 22.38 17.09
C ILE A 219 -27.29 21.78 16.62
N ASN A 220 -27.11 20.45 16.74
CA ASN A 220 -25.90 19.77 16.30
C ASN A 220 -25.73 19.88 14.77
N LYS A 221 -26.81 19.79 14.00
CA LYS A 221 -26.76 20.01 12.55
C LYS A 221 -26.34 21.43 12.18
N LEU A 222 -26.82 22.44 12.96
CA LEU A 222 -26.40 23.83 12.75
C LEU A 222 -24.92 24.01 13.12
N SER A 223 -24.47 23.42 14.23
CA SER A 223 -23.05 23.41 14.64
C SER A 223 -22.15 22.74 13.58
N TYR A 224 -22.62 21.65 12.98
CA TYR A 224 -21.91 21.04 11.85
C TYR A 224 -21.72 22.01 10.68
N LYS A 225 -22.77 22.77 10.32
CA LYS A 225 -22.68 23.77 9.25
C LYS A 225 -21.68 24.89 9.56
N ILE A 226 -21.58 25.31 10.80
CA ILE A 226 -20.62 26.34 11.23
C ILE A 226 -19.19 25.78 11.15
N LEU A 227 -18.97 24.51 11.54
CA LEU A 227 -17.68 23.84 11.57
C LEU A 227 -17.35 23.08 10.28
N GLU A 228 -18.21 23.16 9.26
CA GLU A 228 -18.12 22.32 8.04
C GLU A 228 -16.75 22.41 7.39
N LYS A 229 -16.17 23.61 7.30
CA LYS A 229 -14.85 23.85 6.69
C LYS A 229 -13.73 23.14 7.46
N ASP A 230 -13.75 23.25 8.78
CA ASP A 230 -12.70 22.66 9.64
C ASP A 230 -12.83 21.13 9.69
N LEU A 231 -14.06 20.63 9.81
CA LEU A 231 -14.36 19.20 9.77
C LEU A 231 -14.02 18.58 8.42
N LYS A 232 -14.23 19.29 7.31
CA LYS A 232 -13.84 18.87 5.98
C LYS A 232 -12.31 18.82 5.83
N SER A 233 -11.61 19.83 6.36
CA SER A 233 -10.15 19.83 6.40
C SER A 233 -9.59 18.65 7.20
N LEU A 234 -10.15 18.39 8.39
CA LEU A 234 -9.78 17.24 9.21
C LEU A 234 -10.05 15.92 8.48
N LYS A 235 -11.24 15.76 7.89
CA LYS A 235 -11.57 14.58 7.09
C LYS A 235 -10.59 14.40 5.94
N ASP A 236 -10.21 15.47 5.27
CA ASP A 236 -9.27 15.44 4.16
C ASP A 236 -7.85 15.03 4.56
N GLN A 237 -7.41 15.36 5.77
CA GLN A 237 -6.11 14.93 6.30
C GLN A 237 -6.06 13.45 6.63
N VAL A 238 -7.15 12.91 7.18
CA VAL A 238 -7.23 11.49 7.60
C VAL A 238 -7.96 10.61 6.57
N ASN A 239 -8.29 11.13 5.40
CA ASN A 239 -9.07 10.40 4.39
C ASN A 239 -8.26 9.24 3.80
N PRO A 240 -8.60 7.97 4.11
CA PRO A 240 -7.86 6.82 3.60
C PRO A 240 -7.94 6.69 2.07
N GLU A 241 -8.97 7.27 1.43
CA GLU A 241 -9.12 7.24 -0.03
C GLU A 241 -7.98 7.95 -0.77
N LYS A 242 -7.41 9.01 -0.18
CA LYS A 242 -6.25 9.72 -0.75
C LYS A 242 -4.98 8.87 -0.77
N TYR A 243 -4.88 7.93 0.17
CA TYR A 243 -3.74 7.05 0.32
C TYR A 243 -3.97 5.67 -0.33
N ASN A 244 -5.12 5.48 -0.98
CA ASN A 244 -5.45 4.23 -1.66
C ASN A 244 -4.40 3.86 -2.73
N GLY A 245 -4.21 2.56 -2.92
CA GLY A 245 -3.19 2.02 -3.80
C GLY A 245 -1.93 1.65 -3.02
N ALA A 246 -1.92 0.46 -2.42
CA ALA A 246 -0.72 -0.16 -1.88
C ALA A 246 0.09 -0.80 -3.01
N ILE A 247 1.40 -0.54 -3.04
CA ILE A 247 2.28 -1.15 -4.03
C ILE A 247 2.81 -2.49 -3.52
N LEU A 248 2.86 -3.49 -4.41
CA LEU A 248 3.69 -4.68 -4.22
C LEU A 248 5.12 -4.33 -4.64
N ILE A 249 5.91 -3.85 -3.71
CA ILE A 249 7.29 -3.44 -3.97
C ILE A 249 8.23 -4.66 -4.00
N GLY A 250 9.29 -4.61 -4.80
CA GLY A 250 10.25 -5.69 -4.98
C GLY A 250 10.02 -6.56 -6.22
N LEU A 251 9.01 -6.24 -7.04
CA LEU A 251 8.74 -6.90 -8.32
C LEU A 251 9.48 -6.19 -9.47
N ASN A 252 9.75 -6.91 -10.57
CA ASN A 252 10.33 -6.34 -11.80
C ASN A 252 9.38 -5.42 -12.58
N GLY A 253 8.19 -5.14 -12.06
CA GLY A 253 7.20 -4.23 -12.65
C GLY A 253 6.31 -3.63 -11.57
N ILE A 254 5.58 -2.59 -11.93
CA ILE A 254 4.69 -1.88 -11.00
C ILE A 254 3.37 -2.64 -10.87
N SER A 255 3.05 -3.08 -9.66
CA SER A 255 1.78 -3.72 -9.32
C SER A 255 1.15 -3.04 -8.10
N ILE A 256 -0.04 -2.46 -8.29
CA ILE A 256 -0.75 -1.71 -7.27
C ILE A 256 -2.08 -2.36 -6.93
N LYS A 257 -2.28 -2.60 -5.65
CA LYS A 257 -3.54 -3.08 -5.08
C LYS A 257 -4.36 -1.90 -4.56
N SER A 258 -5.50 -1.67 -5.17
CA SER A 258 -6.54 -0.77 -4.66
C SER A 258 -7.47 -1.52 -3.72
N HIS A 259 -8.11 -0.82 -2.79
CA HIS A 259 -9.12 -1.42 -1.91
C HIS A 259 -10.31 -1.95 -2.72
N GLY A 260 -10.92 -3.09 -2.29
CA GLY A 260 -12.03 -3.70 -3.01
C GLY A 260 -13.28 -2.81 -3.08
N SER A 261 -13.54 -2.00 -2.05
CA SER A 261 -14.63 -1.03 -1.99
C SER A 261 -14.20 0.40 -2.39
N ALA A 262 -13.11 0.56 -3.14
CA ALA A 262 -12.61 1.87 -3.53
C ALA A 262 -13.65 2.66 -4.33
N THR A 263 -13.87 3.91 -3.94
CA THR A 263 -14.63 4.86 -4.73
C THR A 263 -13.88 5.20 -6.03
N PRO A 264 -14.54 5.78 -7.05
CA PRO A 264 -13.83 6.25 -8.25
C PRO A 264 -12.67 7.21 -7.93
N PHE A 265 -12.83 8.06 -6.92
CA PHE A 265 -11.77 8.95 -6.45
C PHE A 265 -10.57 8.15 -5.88
N ALA A 266 -10.84 7.21 -4.99
CA ALA A 266 -9.81 6.36 -4.42
C ALA A 266 -9.08 5.54 -5.49
N PHE A 267 -9.80 4.95 -6.45
CA PHE A 267 -9.20 4.20 -7.54
C PHE A 267 -8.32 5.09 -8.43
N ASN A 268 -8.76 6.33 -8.70
CA ASN A 268 -7.94 7.31 -9.43
C ASN A 268 -6.63 7.65 -8.68
N CYS A 269 -6.66 7.73 -7.33
CA CYS A 269 -5.42 7.89 -6.55
C CYS A 269 -4.44 6.73 -6.78
N ALA A 270 -4.94 5.48 -6.86
CA ALA A 270 -4.11 4.32 -7.15
C ALA A 270 -3.52 4.37 -8.58
N LEU A 271 -4.30 4.84 -9.56
CA LEU A 271 -3.82 5.03 -10.95
C LEU A 271 -2.71 6.09 -11.02
N ASN A 272 -2.90 7.23 -10.34
CA ASN A 272 -1.89 8.30 -10.30
C ASN A 272 -0.59 7.81 -9.66
N LYS A 273 -0.66 7.05 -8.55
CA LYS A 273 0.54 6.42 -7.96
C LYS A 273 1.25 5.49 -8.94
N CYS A 274 0.49 4.68 -9.68
CA CYS A 274 1.07 3.81 -10.71
C CYS A 274 1.85 4.61 -11.75
N TYR A 275 1.24 5.68 -12.25
CA TYR A 275 1.85 6.59 -13.21
C TYR A 275 3.13 7.24 -12.66
N ASP A 276 3.09 7.72 -11.42
CA ASP A 276 4.24 8.34 -10.75
C ASP A 276 5.40 7.34 -10.58
N PHE A 277 5.12 6.09 -10.21
CA PHE A 277 6.16 5.08 -10.05
C PHE A 277 6.81 4.68 -11.37
N ILE A 278 6.03 4.61 -12.46
CA ILE A 278 6.57 4.36 -13.80
C ILE A 278 7.49 5.51 -14.22
N ASN A 279 7.03 6.74 -14.11
CA ASN A 279 7.77 7.92 -14.53
C ASN A 279 9.05 8.16 -13.72
N ASN A 280 9.05 7.80 -12.44
CA ASN A 280 10.22 7.94 -11.56
C ASN A 280 11.12 6.70 -11.53
N ASN A 281 10.84 5.69 -12.36
CA ASN A 281 11.64 4.46 -12.47
C ASN A 281 11.90 3.78 -11.11
N LEU A 282 10.84 3.56 -10.28
CA LEU A 282 10.98 2.99 -8.94
C LEU A 282 11.83 1.72 -8.92
N ASN A 283 11.57 0.79 -9.83
CA ASN A 283 12.27 -0.50 -9.87
C ASN A 283 13.79 -0.33 -10.07
N LYS A 284 14.19 0.62 -10.93
CA LYS A 284 15.61 0.93 -11.15
C LYS A 284 16.27 1.47 -9.89
N LYS A 285 15.58 2.33 -9.15
CA LYS A 285 16.08 2.89 -7.88
C LYS A 285 16.19 1.85 -6.74
N ILE A 286 15.44 0.77 -6.81
CA ILE A 286 15.58 -0.34 -5.84
C ILE A 286 16.83 -1.18 -6.16
N VAL A 287 17.19 -1.30 -7.43
CA VAL A 287 18.38 -2.06 -7.89
C VAL A 287 19.68 -1.29 -7.63
N GLU A 288 19.67 0.03 -7.78
CA GLU A 288 20.79 0.93 -7.50
C GLU A 288 21.06 1.04 -5.99
#